data_10d98e925dc4e1ff5c8cd686cb0e5056
#
_entry.id   10d98e925dc4e1ff5c8cd686cb0e5056
#
_cell.length_a   1.000
_cell.length_b   1.000
_cell.length_c   1.000
_cell.angle_alpha   90.00
_cell.angle_beta   90.00
_cell.angle_gamma   90.00
#
_symmetry.space_group_name_H-M   'P 1'
#
loop_
_entity.id
_entity.type
_entity.pdbx_description
1 polymer ?
#
loop_
_entity_poly.entity_id
_entity_poly.type
_entity_poly.pdbx_seq_one_letter_code
_entity_poly.pdbx_strand_id
1 'polypeptide(L)'
;MGERSSADDEVGAAQPRVRTLLAGDMFVRNDLLRAALTENLGDQLAFSEIAFEWPRDPFGPVAEVKEAAGTEEQLIAALAGQEIIVTEMAALTRHVIKNAPDLRLIVVCRGGTVNVNLEAATEQGIPVCYSPARNAAATAEYTIGLLLSTMRHISEGHRDLLSGTWRGDLYAYDVAGIEIEGKTAGLIGFGAVGSRVAKVLRAFGAEVLVADPYVAAEVVEEAGATLLPMDEVLARAEILSLHARLTPETHHLIDADAIAALPDGAVV
;
A
#
# COMPACT_ATOMS: atom_id res chain seq x y z
N MET A 1 -49.37 -29.96 -48.33
CA MET A 1 -49.83 -29.41 -47.06
C MET A 1 -48.79 -29.89 -46.03
N GLY A 2 -47.88 -29.05 -45.68
CA GLY A 2 -46.81 -29.31 -44.75
C GLY A 2 -46.66 -28.08 -43.85
N GLU A 3 -47.15 -28.21 -42.64
CA GLU A 3 -47.07 -27.21 -41.60
C GLU A 3 -45.59 -26.96 -41.23
N ARG A 4 -45.17 -25.71 -41.32
CA ARG A 4 -43.90 -25.25 -40.76
C ARG A 4 -44.16 -24.91 -39.28
N SER A 5 -43.58 -25.74 -38.40
CA SER A 5 -43.44 -25.43 -36.99
C SER A 5 -42.56 -24.18 -36.82
N SER A 6 -43.13 -23.16 -36.25
CA SER A 6 -42.43 -22.00 -35.77
C SER A 6 -41.64 -22.40 -34.55
N ALA A 7 -40.32 -22.45 -34.68
CA ALA A 7 -39.43 -22.46 -33.51
C ALA A 7 -39.48 -21.07 -32.89
N ASP A 8 -40.07 -20.97 -31.73
CA ASP A 8 -40.08 -19.77 -30.89
C ASP A 8 -38.64 -19.41 -30.55
N ASP A 9 -38.23 -18.19 -30.92
CA ASP A 9 -37.04 -17.54 -30.46
C ASP A 9 -37.16 -17.32 -28.95
N GLU A 10 -36.57 -18.21 -28.15
CA GLU A 10 -36.25 -17.91 -26.76
C GLU A 10 -35.20 -16.80 -26.74
N VAL A 11 -35.65 -15.55 -26.69
CA VAL A 11 -34.84 -14.41 -26.34
C VAL A 11 -34.36 -14.67 -24.91
N GLY A 12 -33.11 -15.11 -24.79
CA GLY A 12 -32.46 -15.36 -23.50
C GLY A 12 -32.59 -14.12 -22.62
N ALA A 13 -33.31 -14.23 -21.51
CA ALA A 13 -33.43 -13.16 -20.52
C ALA A 13 -32.03 -12.77 -20.08
N ALA A 14 -31.66 -11.50 -20.32
CA ALA A 14 -30.37 -10.97 -19.87
C ALA A 14 -30.22 -11.22 -18.34
N GLN A 15 -29.16 -11.85 -17.93
CA GLN A 15 -28.93 -12.07 -16.50
C GLN A 15 -28.90 -10.74 -15.75
N PRO A 16 -29.52 -10.64 -14.57
CA PRO A 16 -29.53 -9.40 -13.82
C PRO A 16 -28.09 -8.99 -13.49
N ARG A 17 -27.75 -7.74 -13.78
CA ARG A 17 -26.44 -7.17 -13.48
C ARG A 17 -26.26 -7.05 -11.97
N VAL A 18 -25.05 -7.37 -11.47
CA VAL A 18 -24.71 -7.22 -10.06
C VAL A 18 -24.53 -5.75 -9.71
N ARG A 19 -25.28 -5.26 -8.74
CA ARG A 19 -25.27 -3.85 -8.32
C ARG A 19 -23.98 -3.56 -7.57
N THR A 20 -23.18 -2.65 -8.10
CA THR A 20 -21.82 -2.37 -7.65
C THR A 20 -21.65 -0.89 -7.36
N LEU A 21 -21.32 -0.56 -6.11
CA LEU A 21 -20.92 0.78 -5.72
C LEU A 21 -19.43 0.99 -5.98
N LEU A 22 -19.09 2.00 -6.77
CA LEU A 22 -17.76 2.54 -6.89
C LEU A 22 -17.63 3.70 -5.90
N ALA A 23 -16.82 3.52 -4.89
CA ALA A 23 -16.57 4.51 -3.83
C ALA A 23 -15.12 5.00 -3.93
N GLY A 24 -14.86 5.78 -4.96
CA GLY A 24 -13.54 6.30 -5.30
C GLY A 24 -13.24 7.64 -4.65
N ASP A 25 -12.06 8.15 -4.97
CA ASP A 25 -11.52 9.41 -4.50
C ASP A 25 -10.63 10.06 -5.59
N MET A 26 -9.81 11.05 -5.22
CA MET A 26 -8.91 11.69 -6.18
C MET A 26 -7.71 10.82 -6.58
N PHE A 27 -7.40 9.78 -5.80
CA PHE A 27 -6.28 8.87 -6.06
C PHE A 27 -6.75 7.62 -6.83
N VAL A 28 -7.85 6.99 -6.40
CA VAL A 28 -8.48 5.88 -7.12
C VAL A 28 -9.84 6.33 -7.66
N ARG A 29 -9.82 6.88 -8.85
CA ARG A 29 -10.95 7.54 -9.47
C ARG A 29 -11.99 6.55 -9.98
N ASN A 30 -13.27 6.91 -9.85
CA ASN A 30 -14.39 6.08 -10.28
C ASN A 30 -14.38 5.77 -11.79
N ASP A 31 -13.96 6.72 -12.63
CA ASP A 31 -13.87 6.49 -14.08
C ASP A 31 -12.84 5.41 -14.43
N LEU A 32 -11.70 5.35 -13.71
CA LEU A 32 -10.68 4.30 -13.89
C LEU A 32 -11.17 2.95 -13.38
N LEU A 33 -11.83 2.92 -12.22
CA LEU A 33 -12.45 1.70 -11.70
C LEU A 33 -13.49 1.14 -12.65
N ARG A 34 -14.38 2.00 -13.14
CA ARG A 34 -15.42 1.63 -14.12
C ARG A 34 -14.80 1.08 -15.39
N ALA A 35 -13.80 1.76 -15.96
CA ALA A 35 -13.13 1.32 -17.17
C ALA A 35 -12.51 -0.07 -17.00
N ALA A 36 -11.73 -0.27 -15.94
CA ALA A 36 -11.07 -1.55 -15.66
C ALA A 36 -12.06 -2.70 -15.42
N LEU A 37 -13.13 -2.45 -14.65
CA LEU A 37 -14.15 -3.45 -14.40
C LEU A 37 -14.96 -3.79 -15.67
N THR A 38 -15.29 -2.80 -16.49
CA THR A 38 -16.00 -3.02 -17.75
C THR A 38 -15.14 -3.79 -18.76
N GLU A 39 -13.82 -3.46 -18.84
CA GLU A 39 -12.89 -4.17 -19.71
C GLU A 39 -12.78 -5.67 -19.37
N ASN A 40 -12.79 -6.00 -18.07
CA ASN A 40 -12.56 -7.36 -17.62
C ASN A 40 -13.85 -8.18 -17.42
N LEU A 41 -14.98 -7.53 -17.09
CA LEU A 41 -16.23 -8.19 -16.74
C LEU A 41 -17.40 -7.86 -17.70
N GLY A 42 -17.17 -6.98 -18.67
CA GLY A 42 -18.20 -6.56 -19.64
C GLY A 42 -19.42 -5.95 -18.94
N ASP A 43 -20.60 -6.37 -19.35
CA ASP A 43 -21.90 -5.84 -18.90
C ASP A 43 -22.46 -6.52 -17.64
N GLN A 44 -21.65 -7.31 -16.92
CA GLN A 44 -22.14 -8.06 -15.75
C GLN A 44 -22.46 -7.15 -14.55
N LEU A 45 -21.91 -5.94 -14.49
CA LEU A 45 -22.05 -5.02 -13.37
C LEU A 45 -22.95 -3.83 -13.72
N ALA A 46 -23.75 -3.42 -12.73
CA ALA A 46 -24.51 -2.17 -12.75
C ALA A 46 -23.88 -1.21 -11.72
N PHE A 47 -23.36 -0.08 -12.19
CA PHE A 47 -22.58 0.82 -11.35
C PHE A 47 -23.42 1.95 -10.75
N SER A 48 -23.24 2.17 -9.45
CA SER A 48 -23.53 3.42 -8.74
C SER A 48 -22.21 4.02 -8.28
N GLU A 49 -22.17 5.33 -8.00
CA GLU A 49 -20.91 6.00 -7.64
C GLU A 49 -21.10 6.97 -6.47
N ILE A 50 -20.09 6.99 -5.62
CA ILE A 50 -19.82 8.06 -4.67
C ILE A 50 -18.34 8.44 -4.79
N ALA A 51 -18.00 9.70 -4.58
CA ALA A 51 -16.62 10.15 -4.55
C ALA A 51 -16.34 10.86 -3.22
N PHE A 52 -15.21 10.56 -2.61
CA PHE A 52 -14.74 11.21 -1.40
C PHE A 52 -13.74 12.32 -1.75
N GLU A 53 -13.80 13.42 -1.01
CA GLU A 53 -12.80 14.47 -1.09
C GLU A 53 -11.46 13.97 -0.54
N TRP A 54 -10.36 14.43 -1.15
CA TRP A 54 -9.03 14.12 -0.66
C TRP A 54 -8.67 15.13 0.43
N PRO A 55 -8.38 14.70 1.67
CA PRO A 55 -8.02 15.62 2.74
C PRO A 55 -6.64 16.23 2.49
N ARG A 56 -6.43 17.44 3.03
CA ARG A 56 -5.09 18.05 3.10
C ARG A 56 -4.26 17.46 4.24
N ASP A 57 -4.93 17.06 5.30
CA ASP A 57 -4.35 16.39 6.45
C ASP A 57 -4.33 14.86 6.22
N PRO A 58 -3.46 14.11 6.89
CA PRO A 58 -3.48 12.66 6.83
C PRO A 58 -4.85 12.08 7.16
N PHE A 59 -5.25 11.00 6.48
CA PHE A 59 -6.50 10.30 6.76
C PHE A 59 -6.53 9.84 8.22
N GLY A 60 -7.59 10.24 8.93
CA GLY A 60 -7.83 9.86 10.31
C GLY A 60 -8.71 8.61 10.42
N PRO A 61 -8.99 8.19 11.68
CA PRO A 61 -9.93 7.12 11.94
C PRO A 61 -11.38 7.60 11.74
N VAL A 62 -12.24 6.69 11.29
CA VAL A 62 -13.71 6.82 11.34
C VAL A 62 -14.21 5.68 12.19
N ALA A 63 -14.80 5.99 13.35
CA ALA A 63 -15.11 5.01 14.39
C ALA A 63 -13.89 4.10 14.69
N GLU A 64 -14.02 2.79 14.56
CA GLU A 64 -12.93 1.83 14.84
C GLU A 64 -11.99 1.57 13.65
N VAL A 65 -12.31 2.00 12.43
CA VAL A 65 -11.43 1.81 11.28
C VAL A 65 -10.45 2.97 11.12
N LYS A 66 -9.30 2.71 10.52
CA LYS A 66 -8.21 3.67 10.38
C LYS A 66 -8.10 4.17 8.93
N GLU A 67 -7.51 5.35 8.75
CA GLU A 67 -7.19 5.91 7.44
C GLU A 67 -8.38 5.83 6.46
N ALA A 68 -9.51 6.34 6.87
CA ALA A 68 -10.76 6.28 6.11
C ALA A 68 -11.26 7.66 5.69
N ALA A 69 -12.11 7.70 4.67
CA ALA A 69 -12.75 8.89 4.13
C ALA A 69 -14.28 8.77 4.15
N GLY A 70 -14.95 9.91 4.23
CA GLY A 70 -16.41 10.01 4.29
C GLY A 70 -16.97 9.74 5.68
N THR A 71 -18.30 9.76 5.79
CA THR A 71 -19.02 9.43 7.03
C THR A 71 -19.76 8.11 6.88
N GLU A 72 -20.10 7.50 8.02
CA GLU A 72 -20.88 6.26 8.05
C GLU A 72 -22.24 6.44 7.36
N GLU A 73 -22.92 7.56 7.61
CA GLU A 73 -24.24 7.86 7.04
C GLU A 73 -24.20 7.99 5.53
N GLN A 74 -23.18 8.67 4.99
CA GLN A 74 -22.97 8.79 3.54
C GLN A 74 -22.81 7.43 2.90
N LEU A 75 -22.00 6.58 3.52
CA LEU A 75 -21.70 5.26 2.97
C LEU A 75 -22.87 4.30 3.10
N ILE A 76 -23.63 4.32 4.23
CA ILE A 76 -24.84 3.53 4.40
C ILE A 76 -25.88 3.91 3.32
N ALA A 77 -26.08 5.21 3.09
CA ALA A 77 -27.02 5.67 2.04
C ALA A 77 -26.59 5.21 0.63
N ALA A 78 -25.29 5.29 0.32
CA ALA A 78 -24.75 4.86 -0.96
C ALA A 78 -24.79 3.34 -1.15
N LEU A 79 -24.66 2.55 -0.07
CA LEU A 79 -24.73 1.09 -0.08
C LEU A 79 -26.15 0.52 -0.16
N ALA A 80 -27.18 1.35 -0.04
CA ALA A 80 -28.55 0.86 -0.11
C ALA A 80 -28.82 0.08 -1.41
N GLY A 81 -29.11 -1.22 -1.28
CA GLY A 81 -29.35 -2.12 -2.40
C GLY A 81 -28.10 -2.51 -3.21
N GLN A 82 -26.88 -2.19 -2.80
CA GLN A 82 -25.66 -2.59 -3.49
C GLN A 82 -25.14 -3.93 -3.00
N GLU A 83 -24.66 -4.76 -3.93
CA GLU A 83 -24.14 -6.12 -3.63
C GLU A 83 -22.61 -6.15 -3.51
N ILE A 84 -21.94 -5.24 -4.21
CA ILE A 84 -20.47 -5.11 -4.19
C ILE A 84 -20.12 -3.64 -3.89
N ILE A 85 -19.07 -3.44 -3.12
CA ILE A 85 -18.37 -2.17 -3.04
C ILE A 85 -16.93 -2.31 -3.52
N VAL A 86 -16.48 -1.37 -4.35
CA VAL A 86 -15.08 -1.22 -4.76
C VAL A 86 -14.61 0.15 -4.29
N THR A 87 -13.58 0.18 -3.45
CA THR A 87 -13.13 1.41 -2.79
C THR A 87 -11.63 1.43 -2.52
N GLU A 88 -11.07 2.62 -2.32
CA GLU A 88 -9.75 2.82 -1.72
C GLU A 88 -9.87 3.13 -0.22
N MET A 89 -10.70 4.14 0.15
CA MET A 89 -10.67 4.76 1.47
C MET A 89 -12.02 4.76 2.21
N ALA A 90 -13.10 4.20 1.63
CA ALA A 90 -14.42 4.22 2.30
C ALA A 90 -14.37 3.58 3.69
N ALA A 91 -15.04 4.21 4.66
CA ALA A 91 -15.07 3.78 6.06
C ALA A 91 -16.02 2.59 6.27
N LEU A 92 -15.58 1.38 6.02
CA LEU A 92 -16.36 0.15 6.22
C LEU A 92 -16.30 -0.31 7.68
N THR A 93 -16.96 0.47 8.53
CA THR A 93 -17.09 0.21 9.98
C THR A 93 -18.08 -0.91 10.25
N ARG A 94 -18.11 -1.42 11.48
CA ARG A 94 -19.12 -2.39 11.94
C ARG A 94 -20.54 -1.85 11.73
N HIS A 95 -20.76 -0.56 11.99
CA HIS A 95 -22.06 0.09 11.81
C HIS A 95 -22.47 0.10 10.34
N VAL A 96 -21.57 0.47 9.43
CA VAL A 96 -21.81 0.48 7.99
C VAL A 96 -22.13 -0.94 7.48
N ILE A 97 -21.29 -1.91 7.82
CA ILE A 97 -21.45 -3.30 7.35
C ILE A 97 -22.80 -3.88 7.82
N LYS A 98 -23.21 -3.64 9.08
CA LYS A 98 -24.49 -4.10 9.61
C LYS A 98 -25.71 -3.43 8.94
N ASN A 99 -25.55 -2.22 8.41
CA ASN A 99 -26.63 -1.49 7.73
C ASN A 99 -26.59 -1.62 6.20
N ALA A 100 -25.80 -2.56 5.66
CA ALA A 100 -25.73 -2.89 4.24
C ALA A 100 -26.16 -4.36 4.00
N PRO A 101 -27.46 -4.71 4.14
CA PRO A 101 -27.93 -6.10 4.15
C PRO A 101 -27.76 -6.84 2.82
N ASP A 102 -27.66 -6.11 1.70
CA ASP A 102 -27.45 -6.70 0.39
C ASP A 102 -25.97 -6.89 0.03
N LEU A 103 -25.04 -6.35 0.84
CA LEU A 103 -23.61 -6.38 0.55
C LEU A 103 -23.05 -7.81 0.66
N ARG A 104 -22.38 -8.27 -0.39
CA ARG A 104 -21.87 -9.63 -0.55
C ARG A 104 -20.36 -9.70 -0.82
N LEU A 105 -19.74 -8.58 -1.21
CA LEU A 105 -18.32 -8.50 -1.51
C LEU A 105 -17.80 -7.10 -1.25
N ILE A 106 -16.67 -7.02 -0.55
CA ILE A 106 -15.90 -5.80 -0.35
C ILE A 106 -14.58 -5.93 -1.11
N VAL A 107 -14.27 -4.98 -2.00
CA VAL A 107 -13.01 -4.91 -2.73
C VAL A 107 -12.30 -3.61 -2.37
N VAL A 108 -11.10 -3.74 -1.78
CA VAL A 108 -10.28 -2.61 -1.35
C VAL A 108 -9.07 -2.47 -2.28
N CYS A 109 -8.94 -1.34 -2.94
CA CYS A 109 -7.86 -1.05 -3.88
C CYS A 109 -6.55 -0.64 -3.17
N ARG A 110 -6.29 -1.17 -1.96
CA ARG A 110 -5.10 -0.90 -1.13
C ARG A 110 -4.28 -2.15 -0.88
N GLY A 111 -3.04 -1.94 -0.42
CA GLY A 111 -2.16 -3.01 0.04
C GLY A 111 -2.55 -3.64 1.39
N GLY A 112 -3.50 -3.03 2.09
CA GLY A 112 -4.06 -3.50 3.36
C GLY A 112 -5.50 -3.04 3.54
N THR A 113 -6.19 -3.53 4.55
CA THR A 113 -7.64 -3.35 4.78
C THR A 113 -7.93 -2.52 6.05
N VAL A 114 -7.08 -1.51 6.35
CA VAL A 114 -7.15 -0.73 7.59
C VAL A 114 -8.44 0.08 7.74
N ASN A 115 -9.12 0.35 6.63
CA ASN A 115 -10.42 1.04 6.54
C ASN A 115 -11.62 0.09 6.59
N VAL A 116 -11.42 -1.21 6.86
CA VAL A 116 -12.49 -2.21 6.93
C VAL A 116 -12.47 -2.93 8.28
N ASN A 117 -13.61 -3.04 8.92
CA ASN A 117 -13.80 -3.91 10.08
C ASN A 117 -13.95 -5.36 9.61
N LEU A 118 -12.82 -6.09 9.57
CA LEU A 118 -12.77 -7.48 9.08
C LEU A 118 -13.59 -8.45 9.94
N GLU A 119 -13.68 -8.20 11.26
CA GLU A 119 -14.49 -9.01 12.15
C GLU A 119 -15.97 -8.91 11.79
N ALA A 120 -16.47 -7.69 11.60
CA ALA A 120 -17.85 -7.44 11.17
C ALA A 120 -18.16 -8.04 9.79
N ALA A 121 -17.22 -7.95 8.83
CA ALA A 121 -17.37 -8.59 7.53
C ALA A 121 -17.44 -10.11 7.65
N THR A 122 -16.60 -10.71 8.50
CA THR A 122 -16.58 -12.15 8.77
C THR A 122 -17.89 -12.60 9.43
N GLU A 123 -18.40 -11.88 10.42
CA GLU A 123 -19.69 -12.15 11.09
C GLU A 123 -20.88 -12.17 10.11
N GLN A 124 -20.82 -11.32 9.06
CA GLN A 124 -21.83 -11.25 8.01
C GLN A 124 -21.56 -12.19 6.82
N GLY A 125 -20.45 -12.96 6.86
CA GLY A 125 -20.05 -13.84 5.77
C GLY A 125 -19.65 -13.10 4.49
N ILE A 126 -19.20 -11.83 4.59
CA ILE A 126 -18.81 -11.00 3.46
C ILE A 126 -17.30 -11.15 3.22
N PRO A 127 -16.86 -11.71 2.08
CA PRO A 127 -15.46 -11.76 1.73
C PRO A 127 -14.91 -10.35 1.47
N VAL A 128 -13.63 -10.14 1.88
CA VAL A 128 -12.91 -8.89 1.67
C VAL A 128 -11.68 -9.18 0.81
N CYS A 129 -11.64 -8.63 -0.40
CA CYS A 129 -10.51 -8.68 -1.30
C CYS A 129 -9.70 -7.38 -1.20
N TYR A 130 -8.39 -7.46 -1.38
CA TYR A 130 -7.51 -6.30 -1.39
C TYR A 130 -6.37 -6.49 -2.39
N SER A 131 -5.59 -5.42 -2.67
CA SER A 131 -4.58 -5.40 -3.73
C SER A 131 -3.17 -5.29 -3.15
N PRO A 132 -2.59 -6.38 -2.60
CA PRO A 132 -1.25 -6.33 -2.03
C PRO A 132 -0.22 -5.95 -3.09
N ALA A 133 0.79 -5.17 -2.67
CA ALA A 133 1.90 -4.73 -3.51
C ALA A 133 1.54 -3.78 -4.68
N ARG A 134 0.31 -3.30 -4.79
CA ARG A 134 -0.11 -2.37 -5.85
C ARG A 134 0.83 -1.16 -6.02
N ASN A 135 1.26 -0.57 -4.93
CA ASN A 135 2.13 0.59 -4.89
C ASN A 135 3.61 0.26 -4.59
N ALA A 136 4.01 -1.01 -4.67
CA ALA A 136 5.35 -1.43 -4.24
C ALA A 136 6.47 -0.76 -5.04
N ALA A 137 6.29 -0.51 -6.33
CA ALA A 137 7.27 0.20 -7.15
C ALA A 137 7.42 1.65 -6.67
N ALA A 138 6.30 2.40 -6.59
CA ALA A 138 6.31 3.79 -6.15
C ALA A 138 6.87 3.95 -4.73
N THR A 139 6.52 3.04 -3.80
CA THR A 139 7.05 3.06 -2.43
C THR A 139 8.55 2.80 -2.41
N ALA A 140 9.05 1.85 -3.21
CA ALA A 140 10.48 1.58 -3.29
C ALA A 140 11.26 2.77 -3.90
N GLU A 141 10.74 3.37 -4.95
CA GLU A 141 11.33 4.58 -5.57
C GLU A 141 11.39 5.75 -4.58
N TYR A 142 10.30 5.96 -3.83
CA TYR A 142 10.25 7.00 -2.79
C TYR A 142 11.24 6.73 -1.66
N THR A 143 11.37 5.46 -1.23
CA THR A 143 12.36 5.05 -0.23
C THR A 143 13.77 5.40 -0.67
N ILE A 144 14.15 5.04 -1.90
CA ILE A 144 15.47 5.36 -2.46
C ILE A 144 15.65 6.88 -2.60
N GLY A 145 14.60 7.59 -3.03
CA GLY A 145 14.61 9.06 -3.12
C GLY A 145 14.88 9.74 -1.77
N LEU A 146 14.21 9.32 -0.71
CA LEU A 146 14.44 9.82 0.66
C LEU A 146 15.84 9.49 1.15
N LEU A 147 16.30 8.26 0.95
CA LEU A 147 17.64 7.82 1.34
C LEU A 147 18.72 8.69 0.67
N LEU A 148 18.65 8.84 -0.65
CA LEU A 148 19.59 9.69 -1.40
C LEU A 148 19.49 11.16 -0.96
N SER A 149 18.30 11.65 -0.71
CA SER A 149 18.08 13.03 -0.25
C SER A 149 18.75 13.28 1.10
N THR A 150 18.64 12.32 2.03
CA THR A 150 19.27 12.40 3.35
C THR A 150 20.79 12.25 3.25
N MET A 151 21.26 11.19 2.62
CA MET A 151 22.69 10.87 2.54
C MET A 151 23.51 11.87 1.72
N ARG A 152 22.90 12.52 0.71
CA ARG A 152 23.58 13.46 -0.20
C ARG A 152 23.18 14.92 0.03
N HIS A 153 22.47 15.24 1.11
CA HIS A 153 21.99 16.60 1.44
C HIS A 153 21.17 17.28 0.33
N ILE A 154 20.45 16.50 -0.52
CA ILE A 154 19.77 17.03 -1.71
C ILE A 154 18.71 18.06 -1.33
N SER A 155 17.80 17.72 -0.40
CA SER A 155 16.72 18.62 0.03
C SER A 155 17.24 19.83 0.78
N GLU A 156 18.28 19.66 1.58
CA GLU A 156 18.93 20.74 2.32
C GLU A 156 19.61 21.71 1.37
N GLY A 157 20.43 21.23 0.47
CA GLY A 157 21.11 22.06 -0.53
C GLY A 157 20.12 22.77 -1.47
N HIS A 158 19.03 22.11 -1.87
CA HIS A 158 17.97 22.73 -2.67
C HIS A 158 17.30 23.88 -1.92
N ARG A 159 16.90 23.67 -0.66
CA ARG A 159 16.28 24.71 0.18
C ARG A 159 17.19 25.92 0.33
N ASP A 160 18.48 25.69 0.59
CA ASP A 160 19.45 26.74 0.82
C ASP A 160 19.71 27.56 -0.46
N LEU A 161 19.80 26.90 -1.63
CA LEU A 161 19.88 27.57 -2.93
C LEU A 161 18.66 28.44 -3.23
N LEU A 162 17.43 27.96 -2.90
CA LEU A 162 16.22 28.77 -3.04
C LEU A 162 16.23 30.04 -2.17
N SER A 163 16.89 29.97 -1.00
CA SER A 163 17.09 31.15 -0.13
C SER A 163 18.26 32.04 -0.55
N GLY A 164 18.95 31.71 -1.65
CA GLY A 164 20.11 32.44 -2.13
C GLY A 164 21.42 32.11 -1.43
N THR A 165 21.44 31.02 -0.62
CA THR A 165 22.62 30.59 0.12
C THR A 165 23.39 29.52 -0.65
N TRP A 166 24.67 29.76 -0.92
CA TRP A 166 25.58 28.76 -1.46
C TRP A 166 26.28 28.00 -0.34
N ARG A 167 26.09 26.66 -0.30
CA ARG A 167 26.63 25.76 0.72
C ARG A 167 27.97 25.15 0.26
N GLY A 168 29.01 25.98 0.18
CA GLY A 168 30.35 25.50 -0.14
C GLY A 168 30.97 24.58 0.91
N ASP A 169 30.44 24.60 2.16
CA ASP A 169 30.81 23.73 3.25
C ASP A 169 30.47 22.24 2.99
N LEU A 170 29.48 21.94 2.13
CA LEU A 170 29.15 20.58 1.72
C LEU A 170 30.28 19.85 0.95
N TYR A 171 31.35 20.54 0.58
CA TYR A 171 32.58 19.95 0.05
C TYR A 171 33.58 19.57 1.14
N ALA A 172 33.37 20.02 2.39
CA ALA A 172 34.26 19.70 3.49
C ALA A 172 34.09 18.22 3.90
N TYR A 173 35.20 17.53 4.18
CA TYR A 173 35.22 16.08 4.49
C TYR A 173 34.24 15.69 5.59
N ASP A 174 34.17 16.50 6.67
CA ASP A 174 33.30 16.21 7.82
C ASP A 174 31.83 16.58 7.61
N VAL A 175 31.48 17.20 6.50
CA VAL A 175 30.13 17.69 6.17
C VAL A 175 29.59 17.08 4.88
N ALA A 176 30.48 16.60 4.01
CA ALA A 176 30.09 15.98 2.76
C ALA A 176 29.17 14.78 3.00
N GLY A 177 28.18 14.63 2.12
CA GLY A 177 27.23 13.52 2.21
C GLY A 177 27.92 12.16 2.05
N ILE A 178 27.27 11.12 2.58
CA ILE A 178 27.73 9.74 2.58
C ILE A 178 27.34 9.06 1.27
N GLU A 179 28.26 8.27 0.70
CA GLU A 179 27.99 7.42 -0.46
C GLU A 179 27.35 6.10 -0.03
N ILE A 180 26.54 5.51 -0.91
CA ILE A 180 25.95 4.17 -0.68
C ILE A 180 26.96 3.07 -1.00
N GLU A 181 27.86 3.31 -1.94
CA GLU A 181 28.87 2.35 -2.37
C GLU A 181 29.74 1.88 -1.19
N GLY A 182 29.88 0.57 -1.03
CA GLY A 182 30.65 -0.04 0.04
C GLY A 182 29.98 -0.01 1.42
N LYS A 183 28.76 0.54 1.56
CA LYS A 183 28.00 0.54 2.81
C LYS A 183 27.23 -0.75 3.04
N THR A 184 26.97 -1.06 4.31
CA THR A 184 26.09 -2.14 4.70
C THR A 184 24.67 -1.59 4.90
N ALA A 185 23.72 -2.07 4.09
CA ALA A 185 22.30 -1.71 4.17
C ALA A 185 21.50 -2.85 4.80
N GLY A 186 20.87 -2.59 5.94
CA GLY A 186 19.95 -3.49 6.63
C GLY A 186 18.51 -3.23 6.20
N LEU A 187 17.81 -4.28 5.81
CA LEU A 187 16.38 -4.22 5.49
C LEU A 187 15.58 -5.05 6.49
N ILE A 188 14.63 -4.44 7.15
CA ILE A 188 13.69 -5.13 8.03
C ILE A 188 12.41 -5.39 7.25
N GLY A 189 12.24 -6.64 6.79
CA GLY A 189 11.19 -7.06 5.87
C GLY A 189 11.63 -7.13 4.41
N PHE A 190 11.39 -8.28 3.76
CA PHE A 190 11.79 -8.58 2.38
C PHE A 190 10.58 -8.93 1.48
N GLY A 191 9.49 -8.21 1.67
CA GLY A 191 8.30 -8.30 0.81
C GLY A 191 8.47 -7.56 -0.52
N ALA A 192 7.33 -7.21 -1.13
CA ALA A 192 7.29 -6.57 -2.46
C ALA A 192 8.03 -5.22 -2.55
N VAL A 193 8.15 -4.48 -1.45
CA VAL A 193 8.92 -3.22 -1.39
C VAL A 193 10.38 -3.52 -1.07
N GLY A 194 10.67 -4.23 0.02
CA GLY A 194 12.04 -4.50 0.48
C GLY A 194 12.90 -5.18 -0.58
N SER A 195 12.36 -6.13 -1.33
CA SER A 195 13.08 -6.79 -2.43
C SER A 195 13.45 -5.84 -3.57
N ARG A 196 12.61 -4.84 -3.87
CA ARG A 196 12.92 -3.79 -4.86
C ARG A 196 13.99 -2.84 -4.36
N VAL A 197 13.88 -2.42 -3.11
CA VAL A 197 14.89 -1.55 -2.46
C VAL A 197 16.25 -2.26 -2.41
N ALA A 198 16.29 -3.54 -2.02
CA ALA A 198 17.51 -4.35 -2.03
C ALA A 198 18.20 -4.35 -3.39
N LYS A 199 17.43 -4.57 -4.46
CA LYS A 199 17.95 -4.57 -5.84
C LYS A 199 18.63 -3.25 -6.21
N VAL A 200 18.04 -2.12 -5.82
CA VAL A 200 18.60 -0.79 -6.14
C VAL A 200 19.83 -0.50 -5.28
N LEU A 201 19.78 -0.79 -3.97
CA LEU A 201 20.93 -0.60 -3.06
C LEU A 201 22.14 -1.42 -3.53
N ARG A 202 21.92 -2.65 -3.95
CA ARG A 202 22.98 -3.48 -4.54
C ARG A 202 23.56 -2.89 -5.84
N ALA A 203 22.70 -2.32 -6.68
CA ALA A 203 23.16 -1.64 -7.90
C ALA A 203 24.01 -0.39 -7.60
N PHE A 204 23.84 0.22 -6.42
CA PHE A 204 24.72 1.26 -5.89
C PHE A 204 25.98 0.73 -5.19
N GLY A 205 26.18 -0.58 -5.15
CA GLY A 205 27.38 -1.19 -4.54
C GLY A 205 27.30 -1.44 -3.03
N ALA A 206 26.10 -1.39 -2.43
CA ALA A 206 25.92 -1.76 -1.03
C ALA A 206 25.94 -3.27 -0.80
N GLU A 207 26.48 -3.72 0.34
CA GLU A 207 26.16 -5.01 0.94
C GLU A 207 24.75 -4.94 1.52
N VAL A 208 23.85 -5.87 1.15
CA VAL A 208 22.48 -5.88 1.66
C VAL A 208 22.24 -7.04 2.61
N LEU A 209 21.88 -6.72 3.84
CA LEU A 209 21.48 -7.65 4.90
C LEU A 209 19.97 -7.55 5.09
N VAL A 210 19.33 -8.67 5.35
CA VAL A 210 17.87 -8.77 5.49
C VAL A 210 17.52 -9.45 6.80
N ALA A 211 16.59 -8.88 7.54
CA ALA A 211 15.89 -9.56 8.62
C ALA A 211 14.42 -9.69 8.28
N ASP A 212 13.97 -10.91 8.06
CA ASP A 212 12.56 -11.25 7.80
C ASP A 212 12.29 -12.69 8.25
N PRO A 213 11.42 -12.93 9.24
CA PRO A 213 11.17 -14.28 9.75
C PRO A 213 10.29 -15.15 8.82
N TYR A 214 9.75 -14.58 7.73
CA TYR A 214 8.79 -15.24 6.84
C TYR A 214 9.36 -15.58 5.47
N VAL A 215 10.52 -15.03 5.10
CA VAL A 215 11.14 -15.27 3.80
C VAL A 215 12.16 -16.43 3.90
N ALA A 216 12.22 -17.27 2.89
CA ALA A 216 13.24 -18.31 2.79
C ALA A 216 14.59 -17.70 2.42
N ALA A 217 15.68 -18.26 2.97
CA ALA A 217 17.03 -17.75 2.74
C ALA A 217 17.41 -17.74 1.25
N GLU A 218 17.00 -18.76 0.52
CA GLU A 218 17.25 -18.92 -0.90
C GLU A 218 16.69 -17.75 -1.73
N VAL A 219 15.51 -17.21 -1.35
CA VAL A 219 14.88 -16.06 -2.03
C VAL A 219 15.70 -14.79 -1.83
N VAL A 220 16.28 -14.62 -0.64
CA VAL A 220 17.13 -13.46 -0.30
C VAL A 220 18.48 -13.59 -1.01
N GLU A 221 19.07 -14.79 -1.04
CA GLU A 221 20.34 -15.09 -1.70
C GLU A 221 20.24 -14.93 -3.23
N GLU A 222 19.15 -15.37 -3.86
CA GLU A 222 18.88 -15.16 -5.29
C GLU A 222 18.81 -13.67 -5.64
N ALA A 223 18.31 -12.84 -4.73
CA ALA A 223 18.34 -11.38 -4.87
C ALA A 223 19.74 -10.81 -4.58
N GLY A 224 20.70 -11.65 -4.16
CA GLY A 224 22.09 -11.34 -3.83
C GLY A 224 22.23 -10.55 -2.54
N ALA A 225 21.35 -10.75 -1.60
CA ALA A 225 21.39 -10.25 -0.24
C ALA A 225 21.64 -11.41 0.74
N THR A 226 21.84 -11.11 2.02
CA THR A 226 22.09 -12.11 3.06
C THR A 226 21.01 -12.04 4.11
N LEU A 227 20.34 -13.17 4.40
CA LEU A 227 19.37 -13.27 5.49
C LEU A 227 20.11 -13.49 6.81
N LEU A 228 19.84 -12.66 7.80
CA LEU A 228 20.45 -12.71 9.13
C LEU A 228 19.38 -12.46 10.22
N PRO A 229 19.67 -12.87 11.47
CA PRO A 229 18.90 -12.42 12.63
C PRO A 229 18.88 -10.89 12.73
N MET A 230 17.81 -10.34 13.30
CA MET A 230 17.61 -8.88 13.36
C MET A 230 18.72 -8.16 14.12
N ASP A 231 19.21 -8.74 15.23
CA ASP A 231 20.30 -8.21 16.04
C ASP A 231 21.61 -8.10 15.25
N GLU A 232 21.92 -9.09 14.42
CA GLU A 232 23.07 -9.05 13.53
C GLU A 232 22.94 -8.00 12.42
N VAL A 233 21.74 -7.83 11.88
CA VAL A 233 21.46 -6.76 10.90
C VAL A 233 21.66 -5.40 11.54
N LEU A 234 21.06 -5.16 12.72
CA LEU A 234 21.18 -3.89 13.44
C LEU A 234 22.63 -3.55 13.78
N ALA A 235 23.40 -4.51 14.25
CA ALA A 235 24.81 -4.29 14.64
C ALA A 235 25.73 -3.89 13.46
N ARG A 236 25.29 -4.13 12.20
CA ARG A 236 26.11 -3.90 11.00
C ARG A 236 25.54 -2.84 10.05
N ALA A 237 24.26 -2.50 10.19
CA ALA A 237 23.57 -1.62 9.24
C ALA A 237 24.02 -0.16 9.40
N GLU A 238 24.76 0.37 8.43
CA GLU A 238 25.05 1.79 8.30
C GLU A 238 23.87 2.53 7.64
N ILE A 239 23.02 1.80 6.94
CA ILE A 239 21.74 2.24 6.39
C ILE A 239 20.70 1.24 6.85
N LEU A 240 19.63 1.69 7.50
CA LEU A 240 18.50 0.83 7.90
C LEU A 240 17.22 1.28 7.21
N SER A 241 16.49 0.35 6.63
CA SER A 241 15.20 0.65 6.02
C SER A 241 14.13 -0.37 6.40
N LEU A 242 12.96 0.14 6.85
CA LEU A 242 11.88 -0.69 7.39
C LEU A 242 10.79 -0.89 6.35
N HIS A 243 10.50 -2.16 6.05
CA HIS A 243 9.49 -2.60 5.09
C HIS A 243 8.54 -3.66 5.68
N ALA A 244 8.63 -3.91 6.99
CA ALA A 244 7.72 -4.77 7.71
C ALA A 244 6.35 -4.09 7.89
N ARG A 245 5.27 -4.88 7.91
CA ARG A 245 3.94 -4.37 8.23
C ARG A 245 3.83 -4.07 9.72
N LEU A 246 3.06 -3.05 10.09
CA LEU A 246 2.70 -2.79 11.47
C LEU A 246 1.69 -3.84 11.95
N THR A 247 2.11 -4.65 12.90
CA THR A 247 1.31 -5.65 13.60
C THR A 247 1.56 -5.51 15.11
N PRO A 248 0.82 -6.19 16.00
CA PRO A 248 1.16 -6.21 17.41
C PRO A 248 2.62 -6.66 17.68
N GLU A 249 3.14 -7.60 16.90
CA GLU A 249 4.49 -8.14 17.04
C GLU A 249 5.58 -7.19 16.52
N THR A 250 5.26 -6.35 15.55
CA THR A 250 6.20 -5.37 14.96
C THR A 250 6.01 -3.96 15.52
N HIS A 251 5.07 -3.78 16.44
CA HIS A 251 4.87 -2.49 17.12
C HIS A 251 6.11 -2.13 17.95
N HIS A 252 6.68 -0.95 17.70
CA HIS A 252 7.96 -0.50 18.28
C HIS A 252 9.13 -1.46 18.00
N LEU A 253 9.15 -2.12 16.85
CA LEU A 253 10.22 -3.03 16.44
C LEU A 253 11.59 -2.34 16.44
N ILE A 254 11.64 -1.06 16.11
CA ILE A 254 12.81 -0.21 16.25
C ILE A 254 12.55 0.71 17.44
N ASP A 255 12.98 0.25 18.59
CA ASP A 255 12.95 0.96 19.87
C ASP A 255 14.31 1.61 20.20
N ALA A 256 14.47 2.10 21.42
CA ALA A 256 15.70 2.74 21.86
C ALA A 256 16.90 1.78 21.87
N ASP A 257 16.69 0.51 22.21
CA ASP A 257 17.74 -0.51 22.25
C ASP A 257 18.16 -0.90 20.82
N ALA A 258 17.20 -1.02 19.90
CA ALA A 258 17.48 -1.26 18.49
C ALA A 258 18.29 -0.08 17.87
N ILE A 259 17.93 1.16 18.20
CA ILE A 259 18.68 2.35 17.75
C ILE A 259 20.09 2.36 18.35
N ALA A 260 20.25 2.02 19.63
CA ALA A 260 21.53 1.96 20.28
C ALA A 260 22.46 0.84 19.77
N ALA A 261 21.89 -0.18 19.12
CA ALA A 261 22.64 -1.27 18.51
C ALA A 261 23.23 -0.91 17.13
N LEU A 262 22.73 0.17 16.49
CA LEU A 262 23.23 0.61 15.19
C LEU A 262 24.63 1.23 15.30
N PRO A 263 25.46 1.14 14.25
CA PRO A 263 26.71 1.89 14.17
C PRO A 263 26.48 3.41 14.30
N ASP A 264 27.44 4.10 14.91
CA ASP A 264 27.40 5.56 15.00
C ASP A 264 27.29 6.21 13.60
N GLY A 265 26.33 7.12 13.44
CA GLY A 265 26.07 7.79 12.16
C GLY A 265 25.22 6.98 11.18
N ALA A 266 24.62 5.87 11.60
CA ALA A 266 23.69 5.12 10.76
C ALA A 266 22.50 5.99 10.33
N VAL A 267 22.03 5.79 9.09
CA VAL A 267 20.86 6.45 8.52
C VAL A 267 19.66 5.51 8.60
N VAL A 268 18.55 5.97 9.18
CA VAL A 268 17.30 5.20 9.32
C VAL A 268 16.16 5.84 8.57
#